data_487c106280febca0b787f74199c168cf
#
_entry.id   487c106280febca0b787f74199c168cf
#
_cell.length_a   1.000
_cell.length_b   1.000
_cell.length_c   1.000
_cell.angle_alpha   90.00
_cell.angle_beta   90.00
_cell.angle_gamma   90.00
#
_symmetry.space_group_name_H-M   'P 1'
#
loop_
_entity.id
_entity.type
_entity.pdbx_description
1 polymer ?
#
loop_
_entity_poly.entity_id
_entity_poly.type
_entity_poly.pdbx_seq_one_letter_code
_entity_poly.pdbx_strand_id
1 'polypeptide(L)'
;MKFEIQTRLAHNLKRLRKNLNLTQFELAEKANISEAMVKSIELSLAWPSDKTLSQLSEALNVDVINFFLPTNTDSFVNSSLFSNIKEVVTENYNEYIQSVLAEIKI
;
A
#
# COMPACT_ATOMS: atom_id res chain seq x y z
N MET A 1 -2.78 -19.38 -12.96
CA MET A 1 -3.70 -18.41 -12.33
C MET A 1 -2.99 -17.71 -11.19
N LYS A 2 -3.05 -16.38 -11.15
CA LYS A 2 -2.45 -15.62 -10.06
C LYS A 2 -3.50 -15.35 -9.00
N PHE A 3 -3.08 -15.43 -7.75
CA PHE A 3 -3.98 -15.15 -6.65
C PHE A 3 -4.21 -13.64 -6.53
N GLU A 4 -5.38 -13.25 -6.12
CA GLU A 4 -5.78 -11.84 -6.03
C GLU A 4 -4.85 -11.02 -5.14
N ILE A 5 -4.46 -11.56 -3.98
CA ILE A 5 -3.60 -10.84 -3.03
C ILE A 5 -2.23 -10.57 -3.65
N GLN A 6 -1.68 -11.57 -4.34
CA GLN A 6 -0.40 -11.42 -5.02
C GLN A 6 -0.46 -10.37 -6.11
N THR A 7 -1.57 -10.32 -6.85
CA THR A 7 -1.80 -9.31 -7.88
C THR A 7 -1.94 -7.91 -7.28
N ARG A 8 -2.63 -7.79 -6.15
CA ARG A 8 -2.74 -6.51 -5.43
C ARG A 8 -1.38 -6.01 -4.98
N LEU A 9 -0.57 -6.90 -4.41
CA LEU A 9 0.79 -6.55 -3.98
C LEU A 9 1.62 -6.04 -5.15
N ALA A 10 1.64 -6.77 -6.25
CA ALA A 10 2.40 -6.39 -7.44
C ALA A 10 1.99 -5.01 -7.96
N HIS A 11 0.70 -4.79 -8.11
CA HIS A 11 0.16 -3.53 -8.62
C HIS A 11 0.45 -2.37 -7.68
N ASN A 12 0.19 -2.55 -6.40
CA ASN A 12 0.35 -1.49 -5.42
C ASN A 12 1.82 -1.15 -5.18
N LEU A 13 2.70 -2.14 -5.16
CA LEU A 13 4.14 -1.89 -5.02
C LEU A 13 4.63 -1.01 -6.17
N LYS A 14 4.26 -1.36 -7.39
CA LYS A 14 4.66 -0.59 -8.58
C LYS A 14 4.09 0.84 -8.53
N ARG A 15 2.83 0.99 -8.14
CA ARG A 15 2.19 2.30 -8.02
C ARG A 15 2.89 3.17 -6.99
N LEU A 16 3.13 2.62 -5.80
CA LEU A 16 3.79 3.36 -4.71
C LEU A 16 5.23 3.74 -5.09
N ARG A 17 5.95 2.83 -5.74
CA ARG A 17 7.29 3.11 -6.23
C ARG A 17 7.30 4.26 -7.23
N LYS A 18 6.41 4.21 -8.21
CA LYS A 18 6.33 5.25 -9.25
C LYS A 18 5.88 6.59 -8.69
N ASN A 19 5.03 6.60 -7.68
CA ASN A 19 4.60 7.84 -7.02
C ASN A 19 5.77 8.60 -6.39
N LEU A 20 6.82 7.88 -6.00
CA LEU A 20 8.04 8.48 -5.46
C LEU A 20 9.11 8.68 -6.53
N ASN A 21 8.79 8.41 -7.78
CA ASN A 21 9.73 8.50 -8.91
C ASN A 21 10.97 7.63 -8.74
N LEU A 22 10.80 6.46 -8.12
CA LEU A 22 11.88 5.51 -7.92
C LEU A 22 11.91 4.47 -9.02
N THR A 23 13.12 4.11 -9.48
CA THR A 23 13.30 2.93 -10.31
C THR A 23 13.24 1.68 -9.44
N GLN A 24 13.11 0.51 -10.05
CA GLN A 24 13.17 -0.75 -9.31
C GLN A 24 14.50 -0.89 -8.57
N PHE A 25 15.59 -0.47 -9.20
CA PHE A 25 16.91 -0.50 -8.58
C PHE A 25 16.98 0.43 -7.36
N GLU A 26 16.48 1.65 -7.50
CA GLU A 26 16.48 2.62 -6.40
C GLU A 26 15.64 2.15 -5.22
N LEU A 27 14.47 1.57 -5.48
CA LEU A 27 13.66 1.01 -4.41
C LEU A 27 14.38 -0.15 -3.73
N ALA A 28 15.01 -1.03 -4.51
CA ALA A 28 15.76 -2.17 -3.99
C ALA A 28 16.88 -1.70 -3.06
N GLU A 29 17.64 -0.69 -3.47
CA GLU A 29 18.69 -0.12 -2.62
C GLU A 29 18.11 0.45 -1.32
N LYS A 30 17.05 1.23 -1.45
CA LYS A 30 16.42 1.88 -0.30
C LYS A 30 15.85 0.87 0.69
N ALA A 31 15.30 -0.23 0.20
CA ALA A 31 14.73 -1.29 1.00
C ALA A 31 15.75 -2.33 1.46
N ASN A 32 16.99 -2.23 0.99
CA ASN A 32 18.05 -3.20 1.28
C ASN A 32 17.67 -4.62 0.84
N ILE A 33 17.12 -4.74 -0.35
CA ILE A 33 16.80 -6.02 -1.00
C ILE A 33 17.37 -6.01 -2.41
N SER A 34 17.32 -7.14 -3.11
CA SER A 34 17.83 -7.21 -4.47
C SER A 34 16.83 -6.59 -5.47
N GLU A 35 17.36 -6.03 -6.56
CA GLU A 35 16.52 -5.56 -7.66
C GLU A 35 15.69 -6.70 -8.25
N ALA A 36 16.28 -7.90 -8.34
CA ALA A 36 15.57 -9.09 -8.83
C ALA A 36 14.33 -9.39 -7.98
N MET A 37 14.41 -9.17 -6.67
CA MET A 37 13.26 -9.36 -5.79
C MET A 37 12.16 -8.36 -6.09
N VAL A 38 12.50 -7.08 -6.27
CA VAL A 38 11.50 -6.06 -6.62
C VAL A 38 10.82 -6.43 -7.95
N LYS A 39 11.61 -6.79 -8.96
CA LYS A 39 11.07 -7.21 -10.26
C LYS A 39 10.13 -8.39 -10.14
N SER A 40 10.53 -9.41 -9.38
CA SER A 40 9.74 -10.62 -9.20
C SER A 40 8.40 -10.33 -8.49
N ILE A 41 8.41 -9.46 -7.50
CA ILE A 41 7.18 -9.07 -6.81
C ILE A 41 6.25 -8.31 -7.76
N GLU A 42 6.79 -7.35 -8.51
CA GLU A 42 5.98 -6.55 -9.44
C GLU A 42 5.43 -7.36 -10.62
N LEU A 43 6.05 -8.48 -10.94
CA LEU A 43 5.57 -9.41 -11.96
C LEU A 43 4.65 -10.49 -11.39
N SER A 44 4.36 -10.46 -10.11
CA SER A 44 3.58 -11.49 -9.41
C SER A 44 4.23 -12.88 -9.50
N LEU A 45 5.56 -12.92 -9.51
CA LEU A 45 6.32 -14.19 -9.59
C LEU A 45 6.86 -14.61 -8.23
N ALA A 46 6.86 -13.72 -7.25
CA ALA A 46 7.38 -14.02 -5.92
C ALA A 46 6.45 -13.46 -4.86
N TRP A 47 6.34 -14.19 -3.75
CA TRP A 47 5.69 -13.72 -2.54
C TRP A 47 6.80 -13.37 -1.54
N PRO A 48 6.91 -12.10 -1.14
CA PRO A 48 7.97 -11.69 -0.21
C PRO A 48 7.72 -12.21 1.20
N SER A 49 8.81 -12.35 1.94
CA SER A 49 8.74 -12.67 3.36
C SER A 49 8.21 -11.47 4.16
N ASP A 50 7.81 -11.73 5.39
CA ASP A 50 7.43 -10.69 6.35
C ASP A 50 8.53 -9.62 6.46
N LYS A 51 9.78 -10.04 6.58
CA LYS A 51 10.91 -9.13 6.64
C LYS A 51 11.01 -8.24 5.40
N THR A 52 10.86 -8.82 4.21
CA THR A 52 10.93 -8.07 2.96
C THR A 52 9.79 -7.08 2.84
N LEU A 53 8.57 -7.48 3.22
CA LEU A 53 7.42 -6.56 3.23
C LEU A 53 7.67 -5.38 4.17
N SER A 54 8.22 -5.63 5.34
CA SER A 54 8.55 -4.58 6.30
C SER A 54 9.61 -3.62 5.75
N GLN A 55 10.63 -4.15 5.10
CA GLN A 55 11.68 -3.34 4.48
C GLN A 55 11.12 -2.45 3.37
N LEU A 56 10.21 -2.98 2.55
CA LEU A 56 9.55 -2.22 1.49
C LEU A 56 8.65 -1.12 2.07
N SER A 57 7.89 -1.44 3.11
CA SER A 57 7.01 -0.48 3.77
C SER A 57 7.80 0.69 4.35
N GLU A 58 8.93 0.43 4.99
CA GLU A 58 9.81 1.46 5.51
C GLU A 58 10.43 2.30 4.39
N ALA A 59 10.92 1.66 3.33
CA ALA A 59 11.54 2.35 2.21
C ALA A 59 10.56 3.30 1.51
N LEU A 60 9.30 2.91 1.42
CA LEU A 60 8.25 3.71 0.78
C LEU A 60 7.53 4.64 1.76
N ASN A 61 7.84 4.50 3.05
CA ASN A 61 7.21 5.27 4.12
C ASN A 61 5.67 5.16 4.08
N VAL A 62 5.18 3.94 3.96
CA VAL A 62 3.75 3.64 3.95
C VAL A 62 3.45 2.48 4.89
N ASP A 63 2.22 2.42 5.38
CA ASP A 63 1.76 1.24 6.12
C ASP A 63 1.64 0.06 5.15
N VAL A 64 1.93 -1.14 5.65
CA VAL A 64 1.90 -2.37 4.84
C VAL A 64 0.53 -2.62 4.21
N ILE A 65 -0.54 -2.13 4.81
CA ILE A 65 -1.88 -2.29 4.25
C ILE A 65 -2.00 -1.69 2.85
N ASN A 66 -1.17 -0.69 2.53
CA ASN A 66 -1.17 -0.06 1.21
C ASN A 66 -0.78 -1.02 0.09
N PHE A 67 -0.09 -2.11 0.43
CA PHE A 67 0.26 -3.14 -0.56
C PHE A 67 -0.93 -4.02 -0.95
N PHE A 68 -2.00 -4.01 -0.16
CA PHE A 68 -3.12 -4.93 -0.33
C PHE A 68 -4.44 -4.23 -0.63
N LEU A 69 -4.39 -2.95 -0.95
CA LEU A 69 -5.58 -2.20 -1.34
C LEU A 69 -6.18 -2.76 -2.63
N PRO A 70 -7.51 -2.72 -2.77
CA PRO A 70 -8.15 -3.18 -4.00
C PRO A 70 -7.63 -2.43 -5.23
N THR A 71 -7.40 -3.16 -6.31
CA THR A 71 -6.89 -2.60 -7.57
C THR A 71 -8.00 -2.32 -8.58
N ASN A 72 -9.15 -2.99 -8.43
CA ASN A 72 -10.31 -2.74 -9.26
C ASN A 72 -11.28 -1.84 -8.50
N THR A 73 -11.06 -0.54 -8.60
CA THR A 73 -11.81 0.45 -7.84
C THR A 73 -13.26 0.58 -8.29
N ASP A 74 -13.56 0.32 -9.55
CA ASP A 74 -14.92 0.50 -10.08
C ASP A 74 -15.93 -0.44 -9.42
N SER A 75 -15.64 -1.74 -9.40
CA SER A 75 -16.54 -2.70 -8.76
C SER A 75 -16.56 -2.54 -7.25
N PHE A 76 -15.46 -2.11 -6.65
CA PHE A 76 -15.38 -1.88 -5.20
C PHE A 76 -16.17 -0.64 -4.79
N VAL A 77 -16.03 0.45 -5.54
CA VAL A 77 -16.72 1.72 -5.27
C VAL A 77 -18.24 1.57 -5.38
N ASN A 78 -18.70 0.71 -6.29
CA ASN A 78 -20.14 0.52 -6.52
C ASN A 78 -20.80 -0.46 -5.54
N SER A 79 -20.04 -1.06 -4.62
CA SER A 79 -20.64 -1.95 -3.65
C SER A 79 -21.20 -1.17 -2.47
N SER A 80 -22.37 -1.61 -1.96
CA SER A 80 -22.97 -1.00 -0.77
C SER A 80 -22.07 -1.16 0.46
N LEU A 81 -21.32 -2.27 0.51
CA LEU A 81 -20.37 -2.52 1.58
C LEU A 81 -19.26 -1.47 1.59
N PHE A 82 -18.74 -1.11 0.40
CA PHE A 82 -17.71 -0.08 0.30
C PHE A 82 -18.24 1.27 0.78
N SER A 83 -19.47 1.63 0.39
CA SER A 83 -20.08 2.90 0.82
C SER A 83 -20.16 2.98 2.33
N ASN A 84 -20.60 1.89 2.99
CA ASN A 84 -20.69 1.83 4.44
C ASN A 84 -19.33 1.95 5.11
N ILE A 85 -18.32 1.24 4.59
CA ILE A 85 -16.95 1.29 5.11
C ILE A 85 -16.39 2.70 4.96
N LYS A 86 -16.62 3.33 3.81
CA LYS A 86 -16.15 4.69 3.54
C LYS A 86 -16.72 5.69 4.55
N GLU A 87 -17.99 5.59 4.87
CA GLU A 87 -18.62 6.47 5.86
C GLU A 87 -18.00 6.30 7.24
N VAL A 88 -17.85 5.05 7.68
CA VAL A 88 -17.28 4.76 9.00
C VAL A 88 -15.84 5.25 9.09
N VAL A 89 -15.03 4.99 8.07
CA VAL A 89 -13.63 5.43 8.04
C VAL A 89 -13.54 6.95 8.03
N THR A 90 -14.41 7.62 7.26
CA THR A 90 -14.43 9.08 7.20
C THR A 90 -14.80 9.69 8.55
N GLU A 91 -15.80 9.16 9.23
CA GLU A 91 -16.20 9.63 10.56
C GLU A 91 -15.06 9.46 11.56
N ASN A 92 -14.44 8.28 11.60
CA ASN A 92 -13.34 8.00 12.52
C ASN A 92 -12.14 8.90 12.24
N TYR A 93 -11.87 9.15 10.97
CA TYR A 93 -10.78 10.04 10.57
C TYR A 93 -11.05 11.46 11.03
N ASN A 94 -12.27 11.95 10.87
CA ASN A 94 -12.65 13.30 11.31
C ASN A 94 -12.53 13.45 12.82
N GLU A 95 -12.96 12.45 13.59
CA GLU A 95 -12.80 12.46 15.04
C GLU A 95 -11.33 12.52 15.44
N TYR A 96 -10.48 11.74 14.78
CA TYR A 96 -9.05 11.74 15.02
C TYR A 96 -8.44 13.12 14.75
N ILE A 97 -8.79 13.73 13.63
CA ILE A 97 -8.30 15.05 13.25
C ILE A 97 -8.74 16.11 14.26
N GLN A 98 -9.99 16.08 14.71
CA GLN A 98 -10.48 16.99 15.75
C GLN A 98 -9.71 16.85 17.05
N SER A 99 -9.42 15.61 17.42
CA SER A 99 -8.65 15.30 18.62
C SER A 99 -7.24 15.90 18.55
N VAL A 100 -6.56 15.73 17.42
CA VAL A 100 -5.21 16.27 17.20
C VAL A 100 -5.22 17.79 17.22
N LEU A 101 -6.20 18.41 16.55
CA LEU A 101 -6.32 19.87 16.52
C LEU A 101 -6.58 20.45 17.90
N ALA A 102 -7.36 19.77 18.73
CA ALA A 102 -7.62 20.21 20.10
C ALA A 102 -6.35 20.20 20.95
N GLU A 103 -5.46 19.24 20.72
CA GLU A 103 -4.17 19.17 21.43
C GLU A 103 -3.20 20.26 20.98
N ILE A 104 -3.20 20.59 19.69
CA ILE A 104 -2.32 21.62 19.12
C ILE A 104 -2.80 23.02 19.51
N LYS A 105 -4.08 23.18 19.74
CA LYS A 105 -4.70 24.46 20.04
C LYS A 105 -4.45 24.85 21.50
N ILE A 106 -3.39 25.54 21.70
CA ILE A 106 -2.99 26.05 23.02
C ILE A 106 -3.41 27.49 23.16
#